data_d9c0804500a2a92d6e37f1bfd032274b
#
_entry.id   d9c0804500a2a92d6e37f1bfd032274b
#
_cell.length_a   1.000
_cell.length_b   1.000
_cell.length_c   1.000
_cell.angle_alpha   90.00
_cell.angle_beta   90.00
_cell.angle_gamma   90.00
#
_symmetry.space_group_name_H-M   'P 1'
#
loop_
_entity.id
_entity.type
_entity.pdbx_description
1 polymer ?
#
loop_
_entity_poly.entity_id
_entity_poly.type
_entity_poly.pdbx_seq_one_letter_code
_entity_poly.pdbx_strand_id
1 'polypeptide(L)'
;MNKLSAVLVCLTLGFFSCNNAVKNSKKLDLAKSFFTALDHSNSNEATELISDKFKTIDDGFEQEYNGFEFAEWVKWDSVFQPSYQILKLEEEKGIVTATISKTDKRITFLHQDPIITEEFIQFEGNKIRSIERNSVSFNVERFVTSRDELVNWIEEHHPEINGFLNDQTKNGGMNYLRAIDLYRNKDN
;
A
#
# COMPACT_ATOMS: atom_id res chain seq x y z
N MET A 1 -21.62 -42.85 70.31
CA MET A 1 -22.31 -41.65 69.77
C MET A 1 -21.28 -40.76 69.04
N ASN A 2 -21.03 -41.03 67.77
CA ASN A 2 -20.03 -40.34 67.00
C ASN A 2 -20.74 -39.47 65.95
N LYS A 3 -20.56 -38.13 66.05
CA LYS A 3 -21.07 -37.19 65.08
C LYS A 3 -20.08 -37.06 63.92
N LEU A 4 -20.49 -37.52 62.76
CA LEU A 4 -19.73 -37.38 61.53
C LEU A 4 -20.07 -36.01 60.98
N SER A 5 -19.11 -35.05 61.01
CA SER A 5 -19.20 -33.77 60.36
C SER A 5 -18.76 -33.94 58.92
N ALA A 6 -19.71 -33.78 57.97
CA ALA A 6 -19.43 -33.73 56.55
C ALA A 6 -18.93 -32.32 56.21
N VAL A 7 -17.67 -32.20 55.83
CA VAL A 7 -17.10 -30.95 55.26
C VAL A 7 -17.37 -30.94 53.76
N LEU A 8 -18.29 -30.08 53.34
CA LEU A 8 -18.58 -29.82 51.93
C LEU A 8 -17.53 -28.86 51.39
N VAL A 9 -16.55 -29.37 50.65
CA VAL A 9 -15.57 -28.54 49.93
C VAL A 9 -16.19 -28.11 48.62
N CYS A 10 -16.64 -26.84 48.54
CA CYS A 10 -17.07 -26.22 47.29
C CYS A 10 -15.82 -25.88 46.46
N LEU A 11 -15.52 -26.69 45.45
CA LEU A 11 -14.55 -26.36 44.40
C LEU A 11 -15.16 -25.30 43.51
N THR A 12 -14.83 -24.02 43.72
CA THR A 12 -15.11 -22.94 42.77
C THR A 12 -14.11 -23.01 41.64
N LEU A 13 -14.49 -23.65 40.53
CA LEU A 13 -13.78 -23.55 39.26
C LEU A 13 -13.93 -22.10 38.72
N GLY A 14 -12.93 -21.30 39.00
CA GLY A 14 -12.81 -19.97 38.38
C GLY A 14 -12.56 -20.17 36.89
N PHE A 15 -13.61 -19.95 36.09
CA PHE A 15 -13.44 -19.78 34.65
C PHE A 15 -12.69 -18.46 34.40
N PHE A 16 -11.37 -18.55 34.25
CA PHE A 16 -10.62 -17.47 33.61
C PHE A 16 -11.05 -17.42 32.13
N SER A 17 -12.13 -16.71 31.88
CA SER A 17 -12.46 -16.26 30.53
C SER A 17 -11.33 -15.31 30.10
N CYS A 18 -10.34 -15.82 29.37
CA CYS A 18 -9.47 -14.98 28.60
C CYS A 18 -10.31 -14.26 27.54
N ASN A 19 -10.87 -13.12 27.90
CA ASN A 19 -11.30 -12.12 26.91
C ASN A 19 -10.02 -11.64 26.21
N ASN A 20 -9.62 -12.33 25.14
CA ASN A 20 -8.78 -11.77 24.10
C ASN A 20 -9.62 -10.69 23.39
N ALA A 21 -9.91 -9.59 24.08
CA ALA A 21 -10.20 -8.34 23.42
C ALA A 21 -8.95 -8.06 22.56
N VAL A 22 -9.08 -8.24 21.26
CA VAL A 22 -8.06 -7.81 20.29
C VAL A 22 -7.85 -6.32 20.56
N LYS A 23 -6.80 -6.01 21.34
CA LYS A 23 -6.41 -4.64 21.65
C LYS A 23 -5.97 -4.08 20.30
N ASN A 24 -6.85 -3.36 19.61
CA ASN A 24 -6.51 -2.72 18.35
C ASN A 24 -5.22 -1.94 18.61
N SER A 25 -4.13 -2.40 18.03
CA SER A 25 -2.84 -1.76 18.23
C SER A 25 -2.88 -0.43 17.49
N LYS A 26 -2.35 0.63 18.12
CA LYS A 26 -2.21 1.93 17.47
C LYS A 26 -1.48 1.84 16.12
N LYS A 27 -0.59 0.88 15.97
CA LYS A 27 0.16 0.67 14.71
C LYS A 27 -0.71 0.07 13.62
N LEU A 28 -1.61 -0.87 13.96
CA LEU A 28 -2.59 -1.37 13.00
C LEU A 28 -3.52 -0.26 12.53
N ASP A 29 -3.99 0.59 13.44
CA ASP A 29 -4.85 1.72 13.08
C ASP A 29 -4.11 2.73 12.22
N LEU A 30 -2.82 3.02 12.53
CA LEU A 30 -1.99 3.92 11.73
C LEU A 30 -1.77 3.37 10.31
N ALA A 31 -1.47 2.08 10.17
CA ALA A 31 -1.33 1.42 8.88
C ALA A 31 -2.64 1.46 8.07
N LYS A 32 -3.79 1.20 8.71
CA LYS A 32 -5.10 1.33 8.05
C LYS A 32 -5.34 2.74 7.56
N SER A 33 -5.11 3.76 8.41
CA SER A 33 -5.29 5.16 8.04
C SER A 33 -4.41 5.53 6.86
N PHE A 34 -3.16 5.05 6.81
CA PHE A 34 -2.25 5.30 5.71
C PHE A 34 -2.78 4.75 4.37
N PHE A 35 -3.18 3.48 4.31
CA PHE A 35 -3.74 2.92 3.08
C PHE A 35 -5.08 3.56 2.71
N THR A 36 -5.91 3.95 3.70
CA THR A 36 -7.14 4.71 3.44
C THR A 36 -6.83 6.07 2.83
N ALA A 37 -5.81 6.78 3.32
CA ALA A 37 -5.39 8.05 2.75
C ALA A 37 -4.87 7.90 1.32
N LEU A 38 -4.13 6.82 1.00
CA LEU A 38 -3.70 6.51 -0.37
C LEU A 38 -4.88 6.17 -1.28
N ASP A 39 -5.82 5.34 -0.82
CA ASP A 39 -7.03 4.97 -1.56
C ASP A 39 -7.88 6.20 -1.92
N HIS A 40 -8.00 7.15 -0.99
CA HIS A 40 -8.69 8.42 -1.21
C HIS A 40 -7.81 9.48 -1.89
N SER A 41 -6.57 9.16 -2.24
CA SER A 41 -5.60 10.12 -2.81
C SER A 41 -5.41 11.39 -1.96
N ASN A 42 -5.56 11.25 -0.63
CA ASN A 42 -5.42 12.36 0.33
C ASN A 42 -3.95 12.56 0.71
N SER A 43 -3.23 13.37 -0.09
CA SER A 43 -1.79 13.61 0.10
C SER A 43 -1.47 14.25 1.45
N ASN A 44 -2.34 15.11 1.99
CA ASN A 44 -2.12 15.76 3.29
C ASN A 44 -2.18 14.74 4.42
N GLU A 45 -3.26 13.93 4.47
CA GLU A 45 -3.42 12.89 5.47
C GLU A 45 -2.31 11.84 5.38
N ALA A 46 -1.97 11.36 4.18
CA ALA A 46 -0.89 10.41 3.98
C ALA A 46 0.46 10.96 4.50
N THR A 47 0.74 12.23 4.25
CA THR A 47 1.96 12.90 4.70
C THR A 47 2.01 13.10 6.23
N GLU A 48 0.87 13.33 6.87
CA GLU A 48 0.79 13.43 8.33
C GLU A 48 1.10 12.11 9.05
N LEU A 49 0.98 10.97 8.36
CA LEU A 49 1.19 9.64 8.94
C LEU A 49 2.62 9.12 8.81
N ILE A 50 3.49 9.77 8.02
CA ILE A 50 4.88 9.36 7.80
C ILE A 50 5.87 10.19 8.62
N SER A 51 7.07 9.65 8.85
CA SER A 51 8.18 10.38 9.47
C SER A 51 8.85 11.34 8.46
N ASP A 52 9.66 12.29 8.99
CA ASP A 52 10.37 13.28 8.16
C ASP A 52 11.35 12.66 7.16
N LYS A 53 11.81 11.43 7.44
CA LYS A 53 12.66 10.62 6.56
C LYS A 53 11.97 9.30 6.30
N PHE A 54 10.89 9.36 5.54
CA PHE A 54 10.13 8.16 5.16
C PHE A 54 10.83 7.41 4.04
N LYS A 55 10.91 6.08 4.16
CA LYS A 55 11.53 5.22 3.17
C LYS A 55 10.55 4.22 2.59
N THR A 56 10.64 4.00 1.29
CA THR A 56 10.08 2.82 0.64
C THR A 56 11.20 1.95 0.10
N ILE A 57 11.00 0.64 0.16
CA ILE A 57 11.90 -0.37 -0.40
C ILE A 57 11.04 -1.30 -1.25
N ASP A 58 11.10 -1.13 -2.56
CA ASP A 58 10.24 -1.86 -3.51
C ASP A 58 11.08 -2.93 -4.22
N ASP A 59 10.89 -4.22 -3.87
CA ASP A 59 11.68 -5.35 -4.37
C ASP A 59 13.21 -5.09 -4.30
N GLY A 60 13.65 -4.43 -3.21
CA GLY A 60 15.05 -4.10 -2.95
C GLY A 60 15.50 -2.73 -3.47
N PHE A 61 14.67 -2.00 -4.19
CA PHE A 61 14.96 -0.62 -4.59
C PHE A 61 14.53 0.36 -3.50
N GLU A 62 15.50 1.05 -2.89
CA GLU A 62 15.26 2.00 -1.80
C GLU A 62 15.05 3.43 -2.33
N GLN A 63 14.02 4.11 -1.82
CA GLN A 63 13.78 5.53 -2.05
C GLN A 63 13.43 6.21 -0.71
N GLU A 64 14.06 7.35 -0.43
CA GLU A 64 13.75 8.20 0.73
C GLU A 64 12.93 9.41 0.27
N TYR A 65 11.93 9.78 1.08
CA TYR A 65 11.07 10.93 0.84
C TYR A 65 11.05 11.84 2.06
N ASN A 66 11.07 13.14 1.85
CA ASN A 66 10.51 14.08 2.81
C ASN A 66 8.99 14.24 2.58
N GLY A 67 8.31 14.95 3.50
CA GLY A 67 6.85 15.10 3.41
C GLY A 67 6.36 15.76 2.11
N PHE A 68 7.10 16.73 1.56
CA PHE A 68 6.75 17.38 0.31
C PHE A 68 6.87 16.43 -0.89
N GLU A 69 7.98 15.73 -1.00
CA GLU A 69 8.23 14.77 -2.08
C GLU A 69 7.20 13.63 -2.07
N PHE A 70 6.85 13.13 -0.88
CA PHE A 70 5.82 12.10 -0.75
C PHE A 70 4.42 12.63 -1.12
N ALA A 71 4.09 13.86 -0.74
CA ALA A 71 2.83 14.49 -1.17
C ALA A 71 2.74 14.64 -2.69
N GLU A 72 3.84 15.02 -3.36
CA GLU A 72 3.89 15.09 -4.83
C GLU A 72 3.74 13.70 -5.47
N TRP A 73 4.37 12.67 -4.90
CA TRP A 73 4.18 11.29 -5.34
C TRP A 73 2.72 10.84 -5.21
N VAL A 74 2.04 11.13 -4.08
CA VAL A 74 0.60 10.81 -3.93
C VAL A 74 -0.24 11.55 -4.96
N LYS A 75 0.07 12.80 -5.27
CA LYS A 75 -0.62 13.58 -6.32
C LYS A 75 -0.40 12.98 -7.70
N TRP A 76 0.81 12.50 -8.00
CA TRP A 76 1.10 11.76 -9.23
C TRP A 76 0.29 10.46 -9.32
N ASP A 77 0.30 9.66 -8.25
CA ASP A 77 -0.44 8.40 -8.19
C ASP A 77 -1.97 8.63 -8.33
N SER A 78 -2.49 9.72 -7.75
CA SER A 78 -3.90 10.09 -7.81
C SER A 78 -4.47 10.27 -9.21
N VAL A 79 -3.61 10.65 -10.19
CA VAL A 79 -4.01 10.83 -11.59
C VAL A 79 -4.54 9.52 -12.18
N PHE A 80 -3.98 8.39 -11.76
CA PHE A 80 -4.36 7.07 -12.24
C PHE A 80 -5.62 6.50 -11.57
N GLN A 81 -6.20 7.21 -10.60
CA GLN A 81 -7.37 6.77 -9.82
C GLN A 81 -7.09 5.43 -9.11
N PRO A 82 -6.11 5.39 -8.20
CA PRO A 82 -5.72 4.17 -7.53
C PRO A 82 -6.83 3.65 -6.60
N SER A 83 -6.88 2.34 -6.44
CA SER A 83 -7.61 1.68 -5.37
C SER A 83 -6.68 0.76 -4.61
N TYR A 84 -6.63 0.95 -3.29
CA TYR A 84 -5.82 0.18 -2.35
C TYR A 84 -6.74 -0.64 -1.45
N GLN A 85 -6.71 -1.95 -1.59
CA GLN A 85 -7.48 -2.86 -0.76
C GLN A 85 -6.58 -3.60 0.22
N ILE A 86 -6.83 -3.46 1.52
CA ILE A 86 -6.17 -4.25 2.56
C ILE A 86 -6.79 -5.65 2.57
N LEU A 87 -6.03 -6.66 2.13
CA LEU A 87 -6.45 -8.06 2.16
C LEU A 87 -6.16 -8.71 3.51
N LYS A 88 -5.04 -8.33 4.12
CA LYS A 88 -4.60 -8.84 5.43
C LYS A 88 -3.80 -7.77 6.15
N LEU A 89 -3.91 -7.74 7.49
CA LEU A 89 -3.13 -6.83 8.32
C LEU A 89 -2.87 -7.50 9.69
N GLU A 90 -1.61 -7.65 10.03
CA GLU A 90 -1.17 -8.30 11.27
C GLU A 90 -0.04 -7.49 11.91
N GLU A 91 0.07 -7.54 13.24
CA GLU A 91 1.22 -6.96 13.96
C GLU A 91 1.94 -8.04 14.75
N GLU A 92 3.25 -8.11 14.53
CA GLU A 92 4.14 -8.92 15.36
C GLU A 92 5.39 -8.11 15.74
N LYS A 93 5.74 -8.12 17.03
CA LYS A 93 6.95 -7.46 17.57
C LYS A 93 7.12 -6.00 17.14
N GLY A 94 6.00 -5.32 16.93
CA GLY A 94 6.00 -3.90 16.60
C GLY A 94 6.16 -3.57 15.12
N ILE A 95 6.22 -4.57 14.25
CA ILE A 95 6.14 -4.45 12.80
C ILE A 95 4.72 -4.84 12.36
N VAL A 96 4.14 -4.06 11.47
CA VAL A 96 2.86 -4.43 10.84
C VAL A 96 3.16 -5.03 9.47
N THR A 97 2.63 -6.23 9.24
CA THR A 97 2.63 -6.88 7.93
C THR A 97 1.27 -6.70 7.29
N ALA A 98 1.25 -6.13 6.09
CA ALA A 98 0.05 -5.90 5.30
C ALA A 98 0.12 -6.66 3.98
N THR A 99 -0.97 -7.33 3.58
CA THR A 99 -1.14 -7.79 2.20
C THR A 99 -2.07 -6.80 1.51
N ILE A 100 -1.56 -6.12 0.50
CA ILE A 100 -2.26 -5.05 -0.21
C ILE A 100 -2.52 -5.47 -1.65
N SER A 101 -3.73 -5.24 -2.12
CA SER A 101 -4.08 -5.31 -3.54
C SER A 101 -4.22 -3.89 -4.07
N LYS A 102 -3.42 -3.53 -5.07
CA LYS A 102 -3.49 -2.24 -5.76
C LYS A 102 -3.92 -2.42 -7.19
N THR A 103 -4.88 -1.59 -7.62
CA THR A 103 -5.21 -1.41 -9.03
C THR A 103 -5.34 0.09 -9.35
N ASP A 104 -5.09 0.46 -10.59
CA ASP A 104 -5.30 1.80 -11.13
C ASP A 104 -5.39 1.72 -12.66
N LYS A 105 -5.64 2.85 -13.34
CA LYS A 105 -5.73 2.89 -14.81
C LYS A 105 -4.42 2.45 -15.50
N ARG A 106 -3.27 2.77 -14.92
CA ARG A 106 -1.94 2.41 -15.41
C ARG A 106 -1.69 0.90 -15.22
N ILE A 107 -1.95 0.37 -14.01
CA ILE A 107 -1.85 -1.07 -13.70
C ILE A 107 -2.79 -1.86 -14.61
N THR A 108 -4.04 -1.42 -14.78
CA THR A 108 -5.00 -2.07 -15.68
C THR A 108 -4.52 -2.10 -17.13
N PHE A 109 -3.80 -1.10 -17.59
CA PHE A 109 -3.23 -1.07 -18.94
C PHE A 109 -1.99 -1.97 -19.05
N LEU A 110 -1.03 -1.85 -18.12
CA LEU A 110 0.27 -2.50 -18.21
C LEU A 110 0.25 -3.97 -17.75
N HIS A 111 -0.54 -4.28 -16.72
CA HIS A 111 -0.50 -5.55 -16.02
C HIS A 111 -1.80 -6.35 -16.15
N GLN A 112 -2.94 -5.69 -16.34
CA GLN A 112 -4.34 -6.13 -16.37
C GLN A 112 -4.90 -6.47 -14.99
N ASP A 113 -4.26 -7.38 -14.27
CA ASP A 113 -4.70 -7.80 -12.94
C ASP A 113 -4.19 -6.85 -11.85
N PRO A 114 -4.86 -6.76 -10.69
CA PRO A 114 -4.33 -6.05 -9.55
C PRO A 114 -2.95 -6.57 -9.15
N ILE A 115 -2.06 -5.68 -8.73
CA ILE A 115 -0.77 -6.06 -8.15
C ILE A 115 -0.98 -6.32 -6.66
N ILE A 116 -0.56 -7.49 -6.19
CA ILE A 116 -0.60 -7.85 -4.77
C ILE A 116 0.82 -7.78 -4.22
N THR A 117 0.97 -7.04 -3.11
CA THR A 117 2.22 -6.91 -2.38
C THR A 117 2.07 -7.40 -0.95
N GLU A 118 3.16 -7.92 -0.38
CA GLU A 118 3.34 -8.07 1.05
C GLU A 118 4.21 -6.92 1.54
N GLU A 119 3.70 -6.13 2.48
CA GLU A 119 4.33 -4.89 2.93
C GLU A 119 4.67 -4.97 4.42
N PHE A 120 5.95 -4.72 4.76
CA PHE A 120 6.45 -4.68 6.13
C PHE A 120 6.61 -3.23 6.57
N ILE A 121 5.76 -2.81 7.51
CA ILE A 121 5.65 -1.43 7.95
C ILE A 121 6.36 -1.25 9.29
N GLN A 122 7.38 -0.39 9.33
CA GLN A 122 8.10 -0.02 10.53
C GLN A 122 7.72 1.40 10.97
N PHE A 123 7.78 1.61 12.28
CA PHE A 123 7.30 2.84 12.91
C PHE A 123 8.40 3.51 13.74
N GLU A 124 8.33 4.84 13.78
CA GLU A 124 9.08 5.69 14.70
C GLU A 124 8.09 6.57 15.45
N GLY A 125 7.93 6.32 16.77
CA GLY A 125 6.88 6.95 17.56
C GLY A 125 5.48 6.62 17.01
N ASN A 126 4.74 7.65 16.62
CA ASN A 126 3.40 7.55 16.03
C ASN A 126 3.41 7.83 14.52
N LYS A 127 4.52 7.55 13.85
CA LYS A 127 4.70 7.78 12.41
C LYS A 127 5.21 6.51 11.74
N ILE A 128 4.87 6.31 10.47
CA ILE A 128 5.46 5.27 9.63
C ILE A 128 6.85 5.75 9.19
N ARG A 129 7.86 4.95 9.53
CA ARG A 129 9.26 5.23 9.18
C ARG A 129 9.63 4.64 7.83
N SER A 130 9.22 3.39 7.59
CA SER A 130 9.51 2.73 6.34
C SER A 130 8.46 1.69 5.99
N ILE A 131 8.34 1.44 4.69
CA ILE A 131 7.55 0.35 4.12
C ILE A 131 8.43 -0.40 3.14
N GLU A 132 8.66 -1.68 3.43
CA GLU A 132 9.30 -2.60 2.50
C GLU A 132 8.21 -3.43 1.80
N ARG A 133 8.21 -3.43 0.46
CA ARG A 133 7.22 -4.11 -0.39
C ARG A 133 7.88 -5.21 -1.18
N ASN A 134 7.28 -6.39 -1.09
CA ASN A 134 7.66 -7.52 -1.93
C ASN A 134 6.47 -7.90 -2.80
N SER A 135 6.69 -7.97 -4.11
CA SER A 135 5.64 -8.35 -5.06
C SER A 135 5.27 -9.82 -4.90
N VAL A 136 3.98 -10.10 -4.63
CA VAL A 136 3.43 -11.45 -4.51
C VAL A 136 2.85 -11.92 -5.84
N SER A 137 2.16 -11.04 -6.54
CA SER A 137 1.63 -11.31 -7.88
C SER A 137 2.02 -10.17 -8.82
N PHE A 138 3.08 -10.37 -9.59
CA PHE A 138 3.53 -9.41 -10.59
C PHE A 138 4.01 -10.13 -11.86
N ASN A 139 3.29 -9.93 -12.95
CA ASN A 139 3.69 -10.45 -14.25
C ASN A 139 4.67 -9.47 -14.92
N VAL A 140 5.96 -9.67 -14.65
CA VAL A 140 7.04 -8.82 -15.16
C VAL A 140 7.06 -8.76 -16.68
N GLU A 141 6.92 -9.91 -17.34
CA GLU A 141 6.98 -10.00 -18.82
C GLU A 141 5.88 -9.14 -19.45
N ARG A 142 4.64 -9.31 -18.99
CA ARG A 142 3.51 -8.53 -19.49
C ARG A 142 3.70 -7.04 -19.25
N PHE A 143 4.07 -6.67 -18.02
CA PHE A 143 4.26 -5.27 -17.64
C PHE A 143 5.33 -4.59 -18.52
N VAL A 144 6.48 -5.25 -18.70
CA VAL A 144 7.58 -4.73 -19.52
C VAL A 144 7.17 -4.63 -20.98
N THR A 145 6.55 -5.67 -21.54
CA THR A 145 6.09 -5.67 -22.94
C THR A 145 5.10 -4.53 -23.19
N SER A 146 4.05 -4.41 -22.37
CA SER A 146 3.04 -3.36 -22.55
C SER A 146 3.61 -1.95 -22.38
N ARG A 147 4.58 -1.78 -21.45
CA ARG A 147 5.28 -0.51 -21.25
C ARG A 147 6.12 -0.15 -22.46
N ASP A 148 6.91 -1.08 -22.97
CA ASP A 148 7.84 -0.83 -24.07
C ASP A 148 7.08 -0.57 -25.37
N GLU A 149 5.99 -1.28 -25.64
CA GLU A 149 5.10 -1.00 -26.76
C GLU A 149 4.51 0.41 -26.68
N LEU A 150 4.03 0.82 -25.49
CA LEU A 150 3.51 2.17 -25.29
C LEU A 150 4.58 3.24 -25.56
N VAL A 151 5.76 3.07 -24.96
CA VAL A 151 6.85 4.03 -25.07
C VAL A 151 7.30 4.18 -26.52
N ASN A 152 7.59 3.07 -27.21
CA ASN A 152 8.04 3.09 -28.59
C ASN A 152 7.02 3.76 -29.51
N TRP A 153 5.74 3.45 -29.31
CA TRP A 153 4.69 4.08 -30.13
C TRP A 153 4.55 5.59 -29.86
N ILE A 154 4.67 6.02 -28.60
CA ILE A 154 4.62 7.44 -28.24
C ILE A 154 5.85 8.18 -28.80
N GLU A 155 7.04 7.60 -28.73
CA GLU A 155 8.25 8.18 -29.31
C GLU A 155 8.13 8.42 -30.81
N GLU A 156 7.48 7.51 -31.52
CA GLU A 156 7.28 7.61 -32.97
C GLU A 156 6.18 8.60 -33.36
N HIS A 157 5.04 8.62 -32.64
CA HIS A 157 3.83 9.31 -33.06
C HIS A 157 3.52 10.59 -32.27
N HIS A 158 4.00 10.68 -31.02
CA HIS A 158 3.72 11.77 -30.08
C HIS A 158 4.95 12.18 -29.28
N PRO A 159 6.06 12.56 -29.94
CA PRO A 159 7.33 12.88 -29.26
C PRO A 159 7.22 14.07 -28.30
N GLU A 160 6.18 14.91 -28.44
CA GLU A 160 5.93 16.05 -27.56
C GLU A 160 5.56 15.67 -26.11
N ILE A 161 5.16 14.42 -25.86
CA ILE A 161 4.86 13.90 -24.54
C ILE A 161 5.84 12.80 -24.09
N ASN A 162 6.92 12.61 -24.83
CA ASN A 162 7.96 11.63 -24.45
C ASN A 162 8.58 11.98 -23.09
N GLY A 163 9.10 10.96 -22.38
CA GLY A 163 9.68 11.13 -21.04
C GLY A 163 8.67 11.03 -19.89
N PHE A 164 7.38 10.82 -20.16
CA PHE A 164 6.33 10.70 -19.15
C PHE A 164 6.57 9.60 -18.10
N LEU A 165 7.36 8.57 -18.43
CA LEU A 165 7.71 7.49 -17.49
C LEU A 165 8.54 7.97 -16.29
N ASN A 166 9.39 9.00 -16.50
CA ASN A 166 10.34 9.47 -15.51
C ASN A 166 9.84 10.71 -14.74
N ASP A 167 8.71 11.28 -15.17
CA ASP A 167 8.13 12.45 -14.53
C ASP A 167 7.08 12.02 -13.50
N GLN A 168 7.49 11.98 -12.22
CA GLN A 168 6.61 11.67 -11.08
C GLN A 168 5.90 12.89 -10.51
N THR A 169 5.72 13.95 -11.30
CA THR A 169 4.83 15.06 -10.97
C THR A 169 3.39 14.76 -11.40
N LYS A 170 2.43 15.51 -10.87
CA LYS A 170 1.03 15.42 -11.32
C LYS A 170 0.90 15.60 -12.84
N ASN A 171 1.67 16.52 -13.44
CA ASN A 171 1.67 16.73 -14.89
C ASN A 171 2.24 15.52 -15.64
N GLY A 172 3.32 14.92 -15.14
CA GLY A 172 3.86 13.67 -15.70
C GLY A 172 2.85 12.53 -15.66
N GLY A 173 2.10 12.39 -14.56
CA GLY A 173 1.00 11.44 -14.47
C GLY A 173 -0.10 11.69 -15.51
N MET A 174 -0.47 12.97 -15.74
CA MET A 174 -1.43 13.33 -16.77
C MET A 174 -0.92 12.99 -18.19
N ASN A 175 0.36 13.24 -18.47
CA ASN A 175 0.98 12.85 -19.74
C ASN A 175 1.00 11.32 -19.90
N TYR A 176 1.22 10.57 -18.82
CA TYR A 176 1.16 9.13 -18.85
C TYR A 176 -0.24 8.61 -19.20
N LEU A 177 -1.30 9.15 -18.57
CA LEU A 177 -2.67 8.79 -18.95
C LEU A 177 -2.97 9.15 -20.39
N ARG A 178 -2.55 10.35 -20.84
CA ARG A 178 -2.70 10.77 -22.24
C ARG A 178 -2.00 9.80 -23.19
N ALA A 179 -0.80 9.35 -22.87
CA ALA A 179 -0.07 8.36 -23.66
C ALA A 179 -0.86 7.04 -23.77
N ILE A 180 -1.41 6.54 -22.65
CA ILE A 180 -2.25 5.34 -22.64
C ILE A 180 -3.50 5.52 -23.52
N ASP A 181 -4.18 6.66 -23.41
CA ASP A 181 -5.40 6.93 -24.16
C ASP A 181 -5.11 7.06 -25.66
N LEU A 182 -4.04 7.73 -26.05
CA LEU A 182 -3.61 7.82 -27.45
C LEU A 182 -3.27 6.44 -28.02
N TYR A 183 -2.50 5.65 -27.29
CA TYR A 183 -2.13 4.29 -27.71
C TYR A 183 -3.34 3.37 -27.86
N ARG A 184 -4.33 3.45 -26.96
CA ARG A 184 -5.57 2.66 -27.05
C ARG A 184 -6.42 3.01 -28.28
N ASN A 185 -6.32 4.24 -28.75
CA ASN A 185 -7.09 4.75 -29.90
C ASN A 185 -6.26 4.84 -31.18
N LYS A 186 -5.10 4.18 -31.24
CA LYS A 186 -4.15 4.27 -32.37
C LYS A 186 -4.68 3.78 -33.73
N ASP A 187 -5.70 2.93 -33.69
CA ASP A 187 -6.30 2.33 -34.89
C ASP A 187 -7.65 3.01 -35.29
N ASN A 188 -8.05 4.09 -34.54
CA ASN A 188 -9.25 4.89 -34.82
C ASN A 188 -8.86 6.20 -35.53
#